data_f8672266cf3578ceef4679750b0aef92
#
_entry.id   f8672266cf3578ceef4679750b0aef92
#
_cell.length_a   1.000
_cell.length_b   1.000
_cell.length_c   1.000
_cell.angle_alpha   90.00
_cell.angle_beta   90.00
_cell.angle_gamma   90.00
#
_symmetry.space_group_name_H-M   'P 1'
#
loop_
_entity.id
_entity.type
_entity.pdbx_description
1 polymer ?
#
loop_
_entity_poly.entity_id
_entity_poly.type
_entity_poly.pdbx_seq_one_letter_code
_entity_poly.pdbx_strand_id
1 'polypeptide(L)'
;VLDGAVNVDAGVVTGVTSLTVSGEAIVTTLDIGGTDVTATAAELNVLDGALKETNSIWVGSDPSSTTDDAQKNIAVGTTALDAVTTGDDIVAIGYDALTDNTEGYSNTAIGSGSLAENTTGDRNTAVGANALKSNTTGIVNVAVGSSALESNTTATRNTAVGHASSFKLNSGQNNVTLGYEASKNMTNANNNVIVGSDANPSADTGTSNQIVIGYGTTGKGNNTVTIGT
;
A
#
# COMPACT_ATOMS: atom_id res chain seq x y z
N VAL A 1 31.63 -42.86 -1.89
CA VAL A 1 30.44 -42.79 -2.75
C VAL A 1 29.64 -44.04 -2.46
N LEU A 2 28.46 -43.92 -1.87
CA LEU A 2 27.53 -45.04 -1.74
C LEU A 2 26.73 -45.13 -3.04
N ASP A 3 27.07 -46.09 -3.86
CA ASP A 3 26.36 -46.42 -5.09
C ASP A 3 25.28 -47.47 -4.74
N GLY A 4 24.07 -47.01 -4.50
CA GLY A 4 22.93 -47.84 -4.17
C GLY A 4 21.98 -47.20 -3.15
N ALA A 5 20.78 -47.75 -2.98
CA ALA A 5 19.83 -47.34 -1.98
C ALA A 5 20.39 -47.50 -0.56
N VAL A 6 20.61 -46.40 0.14
CA VAL A 6 20.88 -46.42 1.57
C VAL A 6 19.54 -46.60 2.28
N ASN A 7 19.23 -47.83 2.67
CA ASN A 7 18.09 -48.12 3.51
C ASN A 7 18.53 -47.99 4.98
N VAL A 8 18.15 -46.91 5.63
CA VAL A 8 18.39 -46.72 7.07
C VAL A 8 17.12 -47.15 7.80
N ASP A 9 17.00 -48.43 8.08
CA ASP A 9 15.87 -48.96 8.84
C ASP A 9 16.13 -48.69 10.35
N ALA A 10 15.26 -47.85 10.96
CA ALA A 10 15.29 -47.43 12.35
C ALA A 10 16.62 -46.78 12.85
N GLY A 11 17.40 -46.18 11.99
CA GLY A 11 18.69 -45.58 12.33
C GLY A 11 18.74 -44.05 12.19
N VAL A 12 19.56 -43.44 13.07
CA VAL A 12 19.89 -42.02 13.02
C VAL A 12 21.17 -41.85 12.19
N VAL A 13 21.12 -41.03 11.14
CA VAL A 13 22.32 -40.59 10.42
C VAL A 13 22.88 -39.35 11.10
N THR A 14 24.01 -39.50 11.82
CA THR A 14 24.65 -38.38 12.53
C THR A 14 25.92 -37.94 11.81
N GLY A 15 26.30 -36.66 11.98
CA GLY A 15 27.54 -36.11 11.42
C GLY A 15 27.47 -35.73 9.94
N VAL A 16 26.28 -35.68 9.36
CA VAL A 16 26.09 -35.20 7.99
C VAL A 16 26.07 -33.68 7.99
N THR A 17 27.04 -33.06 7.34
CA THR A 17 27.11 -31.59 7.21
C THR A 17 26.26 -31.06 6.05
N SER A 18 25.90 -31.90 5.08
CA SER A 18 24.95 -31.60 4.02
C SER A 18 24.32 -32.88 3.46
N LEU A 19 23.01 -32.81 3.16
CA LEU A 19 22.31 -33.85 2.43
C LEU A 19 21.81 -33.21 1.12
N THR A 20 22.32 -33.70 -0.02
CA THR A 20 21.82 -33.28 -1.35
C THR A 20 20.99 -34.41 -1.93
N VAL A 21 19.71 -34.15 -2.18
CA VAL A 21 18.78 -35.05 -2.85
C VAL A 21 18.55 -34.54 -4.28
N SER A 22 18.98 -35.30 -5.28
CA SER A 22 18.81 -34.91 -6.71
C SER A 22 17.45 -35.29 -7.29
N GLY A 23 16.56 -35.85 -6.49
CA GLY A 23 15.21 -36.24 -6.82
C GLY A 23 14.21 -35.86 -5.73
N GLU A 24 13.06 -36.50 -5.69
CA GLU A 24 12.06 -36.27 -4.65
C GLU A 24 12.52 -36.84 -3.31
N ALA A 25 12.46 -36.01 -2.25
CA ALA A 25 12.61 -36.46 -0.88
C ALA A 25 11.23 -36.51 -0.22
N ILE A 26 10.72 -37.71 0.08
CA ILE A 26 9.50 -37.89 0.85
C ILE A 26 9.86 -37.94 2.31
N VAL A 27 9.53 -36.89 3.05
CA VAL A 27 9.75 -36.75 4.49
C VAL A 27 8.37 -36.74 5.17
N THR A 28 8.13 -37.73 6.04
CA THR A 28 6.88 -37.80 6.84
C THR A 28 6.88 -36.82 8.00
N THR A 29 8.06 -36.53 8.57
CA THR A 29 8.24 -35.51 9.60
C THR A 29 9.61 -34.87 9.38
N LEU A 30 9.67 -33.55 9.32
CA LEU A 30 10.90 -32.76 9.34
C LEU A 30 11.06 -32.13 10.72
N ASP A 31 12.10 -32.54 11.47
CA ASP A 31 12.43 -31.96 12.77
C ASP A 31 13.67 -31.06 12.62
N ILE A 32 13.56 -29.82 13.07
CA ILE A 32 14.68 -28.88 13.12
C ILE A 32 14.92 -28.44 14.55
N GLY A 33 16.04 -28.91 15.12
CA GLY A 33 16.45 -28.55 16.49
C GLY A 33 15.50 -29.10 17.58
N GLY A 34 14.90 -30.28 17.36
CA GLY A 34 13.98 -30.92 18.29
C GLY A 34 12.55 -30.40 18.22
N THR A 35 12.22 -29.71 17.17
CA THR A 35 10.85 -29.24 16.91
C THR A 35 10.37 -29.75 15.55
N ASP A 36 9.28 -30.52 15.57
CA ASP A 36 8.66 -31.01 14.36
C ASP A 36 8.12 -29.82 13.49
N VAL A 37 8.56 -29.77 12.24
CA VAL A 37 7.98 -28.86 11.26
C VAL A 37 6.71 -29.52 10.71
N THR A 38 5.56 -29.07 11.19
CA THR A 38 4.25 -29.61 10.78
C THR A 38 3.68 -28.91 9.54
N ALA A 39 4.39 -27.91 9.00
CA ALA A 39 3.99 -27.21 7.80
C ALA A 39 3.95 -28.14 6.59
N THR A 40 2.91 -28.04 5.78
CA THR A 40 2.81 -28.76 4.50
C THR A 40 3.82 -28.20 3.50
N ALA A 41 4.15 -28.98 2.45
CA ALA A 41 5.01 -28.48 1.37
C ALA A 41 4.45 -27.18 0.73
N ALA A 42 3.12 -27.04 0.67
CA ALA A 42 2.48 -25.82 0.20
C ALA A 42 2.72 -24.63 1.14
N GLU A 43 2.68 -24.84 2.46
CA GLU A 43 2.97 -23.79 3.46
C GLU A 43 4.45 -23.41 3.50
N LEU A 44 5.37 -24.36 3.28
CA LEU A 44 6.81 -24.08 3.16
C LEU A 44 7.13 -23.34 1.85
N ASN A 45 6.40 -23.63 0.77
CA ASN A 45 6.55 -22.95 -0.52
C ASN A 45 5.97 -21.53 -0.56
N VAL A 46 5.16 -21.13 0.41
CA VAL A 46 4.69 -19.73 0.54
C VAL A 46 5.87 -18.75 0.66
N LEU A 47 6.96 -19.16 1.33
CA LEU A 47 8.18 -18.35 1.40
C LEU A 47 9.03 -18.43 0.14
N ASP A 48 8.96 -19.53 -0.63
CA ASP A 48 9.70 -19.68 -1.90
C ASP A 48 9.08 -18.82 -3.03
N GLY A 49 7.75 -18.69 -3.06
CA GLY A 49 7.06 -17.72 -3.92
C GLY A 49 7.28 -16.27 -3.50
N ALA A 50 7.45 -16.01 -2.19
CA ALA A 50 7.66 -14.67 -1.65
C ALA A 50 9.05 -14.07 -1.92
N LEU A 51 10.01 -14.84 -2.44
CA LEU A 51 11.41 -14.42 -2.59
C LEU A 51 11.93 -14.47 -4.03
N LYS A 52 11.06 -14.68 -5.02
CA LYS A 52 11.52 -14.86 -6.42
C LYS A 52 11.93 -13.59 -7.14
N GLU A 53 11.43 -12.46 -6.71
CA GLU A 53 11.75 -11.18 -7.31
C GLU A 53 12.97 -10.54 -6.61
N THR A 54 13.84 -9.91 -7.36
CA THR A 54 15.06 -9.30 -6.83
C THR A 54 14.71 -8.20 -5.82
N ASN A 55 14.97 -8.46 -4.52
CA ASN A 55 14.73 -7.53 -3.42
C ASN A 55 13.26 -7.21 -3.08
N SER A 56 12.29 -8.02 -3.48
CA SER A 56 10.87 -7.83 -3.16
C SER A 56 10.30 -8.93 -2.27
N ILE A 57 9.25 -8.62 -1.48
CA ILE A 57 8.54 -9.55 -0.61
C ILE A 57 7.06 -9.56 -0.98
N TRP A 58 6.54 -10.72 -1.32
CA TRP A 58 5.13 -10.96 -1.63
C TRP A 58 4.52 -11.94 -0.65
N VAL A 59 3.41 -11.57 0.00
CA VAL A 59 2.63 -12.46 0.88
C VAL A 59 1.17 -12.38 0.46
N GLY A 60 0.72 -13.36 -0.30
CA GLY A 60 -0.62 -13.38 -0.90
C GLY A 60 -0.56 -13.77 -2.37
N SER A 61 -1.17 -13.02 -3.25
CA SER A 61 -1.08 -13.23 -4.70
C SER A 61 0.30 -12.80 -5.20
N ASP A 62 0.92 -13.65 -6.01
CA ASP A 62 2.21 -13.38 -6.66
C ASP A 62 1.95 -12.86 -8.08
N PRO A 63 2.35 -11.63 -8.43
CA PRO A 63 2.22 -11.09 -9.78
C PRO A 63 3.28 -11.61 -10.76
N SER A 64 3.88 -12.76 -10.49
CA SER A 64 5.05 -13.33 -11.20
C SER A 64 4.96 -13.40 -12.74
N SER A 65 3.77 -13.18 -13.30
CA SER A 65 3.60 -13.09 -14.76
C SER A 65 3.65 -11.66 -15.31
N THR A 66 3.74 -10.64 -14.44
CA THR A 66 3.70 -9.22 -14.80
C THR A 66 4.92 -8.42 -14.36
N THR A 67 5.71 -8.93 -13.40
CA THR A 67 6.88 -8.24 -12.84
C THR A 67 8.13 -8.47 -13.66
N ASP A 68 8.30 -7.75 -14.76
CA ASP A 68 9.50 -7.89 -15.59
C ASP A 68 10.74 -7.25 -14.96
N ASP A 69 10.60 -6.06 -14.33
CA ASP A 69 11.70 -5.30 -13.75
C ASP A 69 11.40 -4.67 -12.35
N ALA A 70 10.24 -4.90 -11.77
CA ALA A 70 9.83 -4.31 -10.50
C ALA A 70 10.69 -4.79 -9.32
N GLN A 71 11.25 -3.87 -8.52
CA GLN A 71 12.21 -4.17 -7.44
C GLN A 71 11.86 -3.44 -6.14
N LYS A 72 12.34 -4.01 -5.02
CA LYS A 72 12.23 -3.41 -3.67
C LYS A 72 10.79 -3.19 -3.22
N ASN A 73 9.89 -4.07 -3.60
CA ASN A 73 8.48 -3.99 -3.28
C ASN A 73 8.11 -4.88 -2.10
N ILE A 74 7.16 -4.45 -1.30
CA ILE A 74 6.54 -5.23 -0.23
C ILE A 74 5.04 -5.28 -0.50
N ALA A 75 4.51 -6.46 -0.77
CA ALA A 75 3.09 -6.69 -0.94
C ALA A 75 2.59 -7.74 0.06
N VAL A 76 1.59 -7.38 0.86
CA VAL A 76 0.96 -8.28 1.85
C VAL A 76 -0.55 -8.17 1.72
N GLY A 77 -1.17 -9.20 1.22
CA GLY A 77 -2.63 -9.28 1.05
C GLY A 77 -3.03 -9.87 -0.29
N THR A 78 -4.28 -10.35 -0.37
CA THR A 78 -4.84 -10.84 -1.63
C THR A 78 -4.97 -9.66 -2.59
N THR A 79 -4.50 -9.80 -3.82
CA THR A 79 -4.50 -8.80 -4.89
C THR A 79 -3.73 -7.50 -4.55
N ALA A 80 -2.90 -7.50 -3.47
CA ALA A 80 -2.01 -6.38 -3.20
C ALA A 80 -0.93 -6.31 -4.29
N LEU A 81 -0.82 -5.17 -4.99
CA LEU A 81 0.16 -4.88 -6.05
C LEU A 81 0.14 -5.90 -7.22
N ASP A 82 -1.05 -6.39 -7.58
CA ASP A 82 -1.24 -7.51 -8.51
C ASP A 82 -0.90 -7.18 -9.98
N ALA A 83 -1.00 -5.91 -10.38
CA ALA A 83 -0.77 -5.45 -11.76
C ALA A 83 0.62 -4.85 -12.01
N VAL A 84 1.54 -4.87 -11.03
CA VAL A 84 2.83 -4.18 -11.17
C VAL A 84 3.68 -4.76 -12.29
N THR A 85 4.29 -3.87 -13.08
CA THR A 85 5.22 -4.25 -14.17
C THR A 85 6.63 -3.70 -13.92
N THR A 86 6.77 -2.39 -13.74
CA THR A 86 8.05 -1.70 -13.56
C THR A 86 8.11 -0.81 -12.32
N GLY A 87 7.02 -0.75 -11.51
CA GLY A 87 6.98 0.08 -10.31
C GLY A 87 7.92 -0.40 -9.21
N ASP A 88 8.79 0.50 -8.71
CA ASP A 88 9.80 0.22 -7.68
C ASP A 88 9.49 0.92 -6.34
N ASP A 89 10.16 0.47 -5.27
CA ASP A 89 10.15 1.11 -3.95
C ASP A 89 8.73 1.23 -3.36
N ILE A 90 7.88 0.21 -3.51
CA ILE A 90 6.46 0.22 -3.14
C ILE A 90 6.22 -0.58 -1.85
N VAL A 91 5.32 -0.08 -1.01
CA VAL A 91 4.74 -0.82 0.12
C VAL A 91 3.22 -0.91 -0.07
N ALA A 92 2.69 -2.12 -0.27
CA ALA A 92 1.27 -2.40 -0.43
C ALA A 92 0.81 -3.43 0.62
N ILE A 93 0.05 -3.00 1.62
CA ILE A 93 -0.43 -3.87 2.71
C ILE A 93 -1.93 -3.75 2.85
N GLY A 94 -2.65 -4.80 2.51
CA GLY A 94 -4.11 -4.89 2.58
C GLY A 94 -4.71 -5.52 1.33
N TYR A 95 -5.97 -5.97 1.45
CA TYR A 95 -6.76 -6.45 0.31
C TYR A 95 -6.91 -5.32 -0.72
N ASP A 96 -6.64 -5.58 -2.00
CA ASP A 96 -6.66 -4.62 -3.11
C ASP A 96 -5.79 -3.35 -2.90
N ALA A 97 -4.77 -3.38 -2.03
CA ALA A 97 -3.84 -2.25 -1.93
C ALA A 97 -2.98 -2.15 -3.19
N LEU A 98 -3.02 -1.00 -3.90
CA LEU A 98 -2.31 -0.76 -5.17
C LEU A 98 -2.56 -1.83 -6.26
N THR A 99 -3.77 -2.41 -6.31
CA THR A 99 -4.06 -3.53 -7.20
C THR A 99 -3.86 -3.20 -8.68
N ASP A 100 -4.17 -1.98 -9.13
CA ASP A 100 -4.05 -1.54 -10.53
C ASP A 100 -2.71 -0.85 -10.85
N ASN A 101 -1.76 -0.79 -9.89
CA ASN A 101 -0.49 -0.08 -10.09
C ASN A 101 0.40 -0.81 -11.09
N THR A 102 0.72 -0.17 -12.21
CA THR A 102 1.61 -0.75 -13.24
C THR A 102 3.03 -0.19 -13.16
N GLU A 103 3.18 1.12 -13.25
CA GLU A 103 4.48 1.79 -13.36
C GLU A 103 4.77 2.75 -12.20
N GLY A 104 3.73 3.13 -11.40
CA GLY A 104 3.88 4.07 -10.29
C GLY A 104 4.89 3.58 -9.25
N TYR A 105 5.85 4.41 -8.86
CA TYR A 105 6.94 4.09 -7.94
C TYR A 105 6.91 4.90 -6.64
N SER A 106 7.62 4.41 -5.61
CA SER A 106 7.73 5.07 -4.29
C SER A 106 6.37 5.34 -3.63
N ASN A 107 5.40 4.45 -3.83
CA ASN A 107 4.09 4.55 -3.21
C ASN A 107 4.01 3.71 -1.93
N THR A 108 3.33 4.23 -0.91
CA THR A 108 3.00 3.50 0.32
C THR A 108 1.50 3.42 0.47
N ALA A 109 0.94 2.23 0.43
CA ALA A 109 -0.48 1.94 0.60
C ALA A 109 -0.68 0.93 1.74
N ILE A 110 -1.31 1.36 2.82
CA ILE A 110 -1.60 0.51 3.99
C ILE A 110 -3.09 0.59 4.31
N GLY A 111 -3.81 -0.47 4.04
CA GLY A 111 -5.26 -0.57 4.25
C GLY A 111 -5.97 -1.19 3.05
N SER A 112 -7.13 -1.82 3.28
CA SER A 112 -7.94 -2.38 2.20
C SER A 112 -8.35 -1.30 1.21
N GLY A 113 -8.10 -1.52 -0.09
CA GLY A 113 -8.44 -0.60 -1.17
C GLY A 113 -7.63 0.72 -1.17
N SER A 114 -6.56 0.83 -0.39
CA SER A 114 -5.70 2.02 -0.43
C SER A 114 -4.97 2.10 -1.77
N LEU A 115 -5.05 3.27 -2.46
CA LEU A 115 -4.48 3.49 -3.81
C LEU A 115 -4.89 2.41 -4.84
N ALA A 116 -6.07 1.78 -4.70
CA ALA A 116 -6.46 0.64 -5.52
C ALA A 116 -6.42 0.92 -7.02
N GLU A 117 -6.89 2.08 -7.46
CA GLU A 117 -7.00 2.46 -8.88
C GLU A 117 -5.74 3.21 -9.40
N ASN A 118 -4.65 3.29 -8.59
CA ASN A 118 -3.42 3.95 -9.05
C ASN A 118 -2.78 3.18 -10.20
N THR A 119 -2.45 3.86 -11.28
CA THR A 119 -1.77 3.23 -12.43
C THR A 119 -0.32 3.69 -12.55
N THR A 120 -0.09 4.99 -12.64
CA THR A 120 1.23 5.60 -12.85
C THR A 120 1.55 6.73 -11.86
N GLY A 121 0.68 6.97 -10.87
CA GLY A 121 0.92 7.99 -9.85
C GLY A 121 2.06 7.62 -8.91
N ASP A 122 2.96 8.56 -8.62
CA ASP A 122 4.18 8.34 -7.86
C ASP A 122 4.19 9.03 -6.50
N ARG A 123 5.00 8.51 -5.56
CA ARG A 123 5.31 9.18 -4.28
C ARG A 123 4.07 9.53 -3.47
N ASN A 124 3.05 8.69 -3.53
CA ASN A 124 1.86 8.86 -2.72
C ASN A 124 1.96 8.02 -1.44
N THR A 125 1.43 8.55 -0.35
CA THR A 125 1.30 7.83 0.93
C THR A 125 -0.18 7.74 1.29
N ALA A 126 -0.72 6.54 1.34
CA ALA A 126 -2.10 6.25 1.69
C ALA A 126 -2.14 5.27 2.87
N VAL A 127 -2.63 5.72 4.02
CA VAL A 127 -2.77 4.89 5.23
C VAL A 127 -4.22 4.94 5.73
N GLY A 128 -4.93 3.86 5.57
CA GLY A 128 -6.36 3.73 5.91
C GLY A 128 -7.16 3.06 4.79
N ALA A 129 -8.28 2.42 5.15
CA ALA A 129 -9.15 1.81 4.16
C ALA A 129 -9.66 2.86 3.16
N ASN A 130 -9.54 2.58 1.86
CA ASN A 130 -9.90 3.44 0.74
C ASN A 130 -9.20 4.83 0.71
N ALA A 131 -8.08 5.01 1.43
CA ALA A 131 -7.29 6.23 1.30
C ALA A 131 -6.72 6.33 -0.12
N LEU A 132 -6.91 7.47 -0.82
CA LEU A 132 -6.52 7.69 -2.22
C LEU A 132 -7.02 6.62 -3.20
N LYS A 133 -8.14 5.97 -2.91
CA LYS A 133 -8.62 4.82 -3.67
C LYS A 133 -8.67 5.06 -5.18
N SER A 134 -9.26 6.18 -5.61
CA SER A 134 -9.48 6.49 -7.04
C SER A 134 -8.32 7.26 -7.69
N ASN A 135 -7.17 7.37 -7.01
CA ASN A 135 -6.01 8.02 -7.63
C ASN A 135 -5.53 7.21 -8.84
N THR A 136 -5.41 7.85 -9.99
CA THR A 136 -4.88 7.19 -11.19
C THR A 136 -3.46 7.67 -11.52
N THR A 137 -3.26 8.97 -11.64
CA THR A 137 -1.99 9.59 -12.05
C THR A 137 -1.53 10.71 -11.10
N GLY A 138 -2.29 11.00 -10.03
CA GLY A 138 -1.93 12.02 -9.04
C GLY A 138 -0.64 11.66 -8.32
N ILE A 139 0.20 12.65 -8.03
CA ILE A 139 1.53 12.46 -7.44
C ILE A 139 1.75 13.26 -6.16
N VAL A 140 2.61 12.74 -5.29
CA VAL A 140 3.08 13.46 -4.08
C VAL A 140 1.91 13.79 -3.14
N ASN A 141 0.93 12.92 -3.00
CA ASN A 141 -0.18 13.11 -2.05
C ASN A 141 0.06 12.30 -0.77
N VAL A 142 -0.38 12.83 0.36
CA VAL A 142 -0.40 12.16 1.66
C VAL A 142 -1.84 12.07 2.15
N ALA A 143 -2.36 10.87 2.31
CA ALA A 143 -3.69 10.57 2.84
C ALA A 143 -3.58 9.63 4.04
N VAL A 144 -3.92 10.09 5.23
CA VAL A 144 -3.92 9.29 6.45
C VAL A 144 -5.29 9.33 7.10
N GLY A 145 -5.98 8.20 7.08
CA GLY A 145 -7.35 8.05 7.56
C GLY A 145 -8.21 7.32 6.55
N SER A 146 -9.23 6.59 7.04
CA SER A 146 -10.19 5.93 6.14
C SER A 146 -10.84 6.96 5.22
N SER A 147 -10.88 6.68 3.92
CA SER A 147 -11.46 7.53 2.86
C SER A 147 -10.84 8.94 2.75
N ALA A 148 -9.64 9.18 3.29
CA ALA A 148 -8.92 10.42 3.05
C ALA A 148 -8.53 10.52 1.57
N LEU A 149 -8.83 11.65 0.89
CA LEU A 149 -8.60 11.85 -0.56
C LEU A 149 -9.19 10.74 -1.44
N GLU A 150 -10.25 10.06 -1.04
CA GLU A 150 -10.77 8.87 -1.74
C GLU A 150 -11.06 9.13 -3.22
N SER A 151 -11.67 10.28 -3.56
CA SER A 151 -12.06 10.63 -4.93
C SER A 151 -10.94 11.31 -5.74
N ASN A 152 -9.72 11.38 -5.21
CA ASN A 152 -8.61 11.95 -5.94
C ASN A 152 -8.31 11.14 -7.21
N THR A 153 -8.28 11.77 -8.37
CA THR A 153 -7.89 11.10 -9.61
C THR A 153 -6.53 11.59 -10.12
N THR A 154 -6.37 12.89 -10.24
CA THR A 154 -5.17 13.53 -10.82
C THR A 154 -4.59 14.64 -9.95
N ALA A 155 -5.22 14.93 -8.80
CA ALA A 155 -4.76 15.98 -7.89
C ALA A 155 -3.36 15.68 -7.32
N THR A 156 -2.57 16.73 -7.06
CA THR A 156 -1.16 16.57 -6.68
C THR A 156 -0.76 17.41 -5.47
N ARG A 157 0.22 16.92 -4.71
CA ARG A 157 0.80 17.66 -3.57
C ARG A 157 -0.24 18.04 -2.50
N ASN A 158 -1.20 17.16 -2.25
CA ASN A 158 -2.19 17.37 -1.20
C ASN A 158 -1.84 16.54 0.03
N THR A 159 -2.08 17.10 1.21
CA THR A 159 -1.96 16.41 2.49
C THR A 159 -3.34 16.39 3.16
N ALA A 160 -3.89 15.22 3.38
CA ALA A 160 -5.16 15.02 4.08
C ALA A 160 -4.99 14.03 5.23
N VAL A 161 -5.25 14.47 6.45
CA VAL A 161 -5.14 13.64 7.66
C VAL A 161 -6.45 13.69 8.43
N GLY A 162 -7.08 12.54 8.58
CA GLY A 162 -8.38 12.36 9.24
C GLY A 162 -9.34 11.56 8.37
N HIS A 163 -10.31 10.89 9.01
CA HIS A 163 -11.38 10.19 8.30
C HIS A 163 -12.08 11.14 7.32
N ALA A 164 -12.22 10.73 6.05
CA ALA A 164 -12.87 11.48 4.97
C ALA A 164 -12.37 12.94 4.80
N SER A 165 -11.13 13.25 5.25
CA SER A 165 -10.50 14.54 4.98
C SER A 165 -10.29 14.70 3.49
N SER A 166 -10.74 15.81 2.90
CA SER A 166 -10.74 16.10 1.45
C SER A 166 -11.34 14.98 0.59
N PHE A 167 -12.37 14.31 1.08
CA PHE A 167 -12.96 13.11 0.46
C PHE A 167 -13.26 13.28 -1.05
N LYS A 168 -13.83 14.42 -1.46
CA LYS A 168 -14.24 14.68 -2.84
C LYS A 168 -13.19 15.43 -3.69
N LEU A 169 -12.01 15.72 -3.16
CA LEU A 169 -10.98 16.46 -3.91
C LEU A 169 -10.46 15.59 -5.05
N ASN A 170 -10.76 15.98 -6.27
CA ASN A 170 -10.45 15.16 -7.44
C ASN A 170 -9.33 15.74 -8.33
N SER A 171 -9.14 17.07 -8.38
CA SER A 171 -8.19 17.71 -9.30
C SER A 171 -7.47 18.95 -8.75
N GLY A 172 -7.49 19.22 -7.46
CA GLY A 172 -6.79 20.36 -6.83
C GLY A 172 -5.34 20.06 -6.45
N GLN A 173 -4.58 21.09 -6.10
CA GLN A 173 -3.18 20.93 -5.69
C GLN A 173 -2.76 21.78 -4.48
N ASN A 174 -1.71 21.33 -3.79
CA ASN A 174 -1.10 22.03 -2.67
C ASN A 174 -2.08 22.34 -1.53
N ASN A 175 -3.03 21.47 -1.25
CA ASN A 175 -3.94 21.66 -0.12
C ASN A 175 -3.44 20.86 1.10
N VAL A 176 -3.61 21.42 2.28
CA VAL A 176 -3.39 20.77 3.57
C VAL A 176 -4.71 20.75 4.32
N THR A 177 -5.20 19.55 4.61
CA THR A 177 -6.45 19.35 5.37
C THR A 177 -6.20 18.40 6.54
N LEU A 178 -6.54 18.85 7.75
CA LEU A 178 -6.31 18.09 8.97
C LEU A 178 -7.57 18.12 9.86
N GLY A 179 -8.16 16.97 10.06
CA GLY A 179 -9.33 16.79 10.91
C GLY A 179 -10.35 15.82 10.33
N TYR A 180 -11.23 15.28 11.17
CA TYR A 180 -12.37 14.48 10.75
C TYR A 180 -13.24 15.30 9.77
N GLU A 181 -13.48 14.76 8.57
CA GLU A 181 -14.28 15.41 7.51
C GLU A 181 -13.83 16.85 7.13
N ALA A 182 -12.60 17.24 7.46
CA ALA A 182 -12.07 18.53 7.03
C ALA A 182 -12.10 18.63 5.50
N SER A 183 -12.73 19.68 4.97
CA SER A 183 -12.92 19.92 3.53
C SER A 183 -13.54 18.74 2.75
N LYS A 184 -14.41 17.97 3.38
CA LYS A 184 -15.01 16.76 2.80
C LYS A 184 -15.61 16.96 1.41
N ASN A 185 -16.25 18.10 1.18
CA ASN A 185 -16.95 18.39 -0.07
C ASN A 185 -16.11 19.17 -1.10
N MET A 186 -14.89 19.58 -0.75
CA MET A 186 -14.00 20.30 -1.66
C MET A 186 -13.63 19.45 -2.87
N THR A 187 -13.85 19.93 -4.09
CA THR A 187 -13.66 19.15 -5.33
C THR A 187 -12.49 19.62 -6.20
N ASN A 188 -12.36 20.91 -6.45
CA ASN A 188 -11.27 21.50 -7.24
C ASN A 188 -10.79 22.78 -6.54
N ALA A 189 -9.74 22.68 -5.78
CA ALA A 189 -9.27 23.75 -4.92
C ALA A 189 -7.73 23.71 -4.81
N ASN A 190 -7.10 24.87 -4.63
CA ASN A 190 -5.66 24.97 -4.64
C ASN A 190 -5.11 25.81 -3.49
N ASN A 191 -3.97 25.40 -2.94
CA ASN A 191 -3.21 26.19 -1.97
C ASN A 191 -4.00 26.56 -0.70
N ASN A 192 -4.88 25.67 -0.22
CA ASN A 192 -5.64 25.92 1.01
C ASN A 192 -5.02 25.19 2.20
N VAL A 193 -5.13 25.78 3.38
CA VAL A 193 -4.78 25.16 4.68
C VAL A 193 -6.04 25.12 5.53
N ILE A 194 -6.60 23.94 5.75
CA ILE A 194 -7.85 23.72 6.47
C ILE A 194 -7.60 22.80 7.67
N VAL A 195 -7.72 23.30 8.87
CA VAL A 195 -7.41 22.55 10.10
C VAL A 195 -8.58 22.63 11.08
N GLY A 196 -9.13 21.49 11.38
CA GLY A 196 -10.25 21.33 12.32
C GLY A 196 -11.25 20.30 11.81
N SER A 197 -11.89 19.56 12.75
CA SER A 197 -13.01 18.69 12.38
C SER A 197 -14.12 19.52 11.76
N ASP A 198 -14.69 19.06 10.64
CA ASP A 198 -15.74 19.75 9.87
C ASP A 198 -15.37 21.18 9.39
N ALA A 199 -14.09 21.56 9.44
CA ALA A 199 -13.64 22.83 8.86
C ALA A 199 -13.72 22.78 7.34
N ASN A 200 -14.22 23.85 6.72
CA ASN A 200 -14.48 23.88 5.28
C ASN A 200 -13.97 25.18 4.63
N PRO A 201 -13.58 25.14 3.35
CA PRO A 201 -13.36 26.38 2.60
C PRO A 201 -14.67 27.13 2.38
N SER A 202 -14.60 28.32 1.81
CA SER A 202 -15.77 29.18 1.55
C SER A 202 -16.75 28.61 0.51
N ALA A 203 -16.33 27.65 -0.29
CA ALA A 203 -17.13 26.93 -1.27
C ALA A 203 -16.49 25.57 -1.60
N ASP A 204 -17.26 24.67 -2.17
CA ASP A 204 -16.81 23.31 -2.50
C ASP A 204 -15.89 23.26 -3.74
N THR A 205 -15.89 24.27 -4.57
CA THR A 205 -15.08 24.32 -5.80
C THR A 205 -14.45 25.69 -6.04
N GLY A 206 -13.32 25.70 -6.74
CA GLY A 206 -12.64 26.92 -7.17
C GLY A 206 -12.02 27.75 -6.07
N THR A 207 -11.92 27.21 -4.84
CA THR A 207 -11.33 27.92 -3.70
C THR A 207 -9.81 27.90 -3.75
N SER A 208 -9.18 29.02 -3.36
CA SER A 208 -7.72 29.09 -3.32
C SER A 208 -7.19 30.06 -2.27
N ASN A 209 -5.99 29.73 -1.77
CA ASN A 209 -5.24 30.55 -0.81
C ASN A 209 -6.03 30.88 0.46
N GLN A 210 -6.80 29.94 0.97
CA GLN A 210 -7.52 30.10 2.24
C GLN A 210 -6.75 29.43 3.38
N ILE A 211 -6.72 30.05 4.53
CA ILE A 211 -6.34 29.42 5.80
C ILE A 211 -7.59 29.42 6.68
N VAL A 212 -8.09 28.22 7.02
CA VAL A 212 -9.26 28.02 7.86
C VAL A 212 -8.88 27.14 9.03
N ILE A 213 -9.02 27.66 10.25
CA ILE A 213 -8.65 26.93 11.46
C ILE A 213 -9.78 26.98 12.49
N GLY A 214 -10.24 25.83 12.93
CA GLY A 214 -11.25 25.69 14.00
C GLY A 214 -12.32 24.66 13.67
N TYR A 215 -12.94 24.11 14.71
CA TYR A 215 -14.05 23.14 14.57
C TYR A 215 -15.23 23.80 13.84
N GLY A 216 -15.76 23.14 12.80
CA GLY A 216 -16.92 23.62 12.03
C GLY A 216 -16.73 24.98 11.34
N THR A 217 -15.51 25.51 11.33
CA THR A 217 -15.22 26.83 10.78
C THR A 217 -15.32 26.83 9.26
N THR A 218 -16.00 27.83 8.68
CA THR A 218 -16.08 28.00 7.22
C THR A 218 -15.27 29.21 6.77
N GLY A 219 -14.45 29.05 5.74
CA GLY A 219 -13.69 30.12 5.11
C GLY A 219 -14.56 31.24 4.56
N LYS A 220 -13.99 32.43 4.39
CA LYS A 220 -14.74 33.64 3.96
C LYS A 220 -14.40 34.13 2.55
N GLY A 221 -13.69 33.33 1.77
CA GLY A 221 -13.31 33.64 0.39
C GLY A 221 -11.84 33.45 0.11
N ASN A 222 -11.45 33.55 -1.14
CA ASN A 222 -10.08 33.38 -1.58
C ASN A 222 -9.16 34.45 -0.96
N ASN A 223 -7.92 34.08 -0.70
CA ASN A 223 -6.90 34.95 -0.09
C ASN A 223 -7.27 35.45 1.32
N THR A 224 -7.98 34.66 2.10
CA THR A 224 -8.40 35.03 3.47
C THR A 224 -7.85 34.06 4.53
N VAL A 225 -7.74 34.57 5.74
CA VAL A 225 -7.49 33.79 6.97
C VAL A 225 -8.76 33.85 7.81
N THR A 226 -9.28 32.69 8.20
CA THR A 226 -10.43 32.55 9.11
C THR A 226 -10.03 31.65 10.27
N ILE A 227 -10.11 32.12 11.50
CA ILE A 227 -9.80 31.39 12.72
C ILE A 227 -11.00 31.45 13.66
N GLY A 228 -11.42 30.29 14.14
CA GLY A 228 -12.59 30.15 14.99
C GLY A 228 -13.91 30.09 14.22
N THR A 229 -15.01 29.95 14.92
CA THR A 229 -16.38 29.91 14.40
C THR A 229 -17.04 31.27 14.39
#